data_3685e42030764854b34cd50027871721
#
_entry.id   3685e42030764854b34cd50027871721
#
_cell.length_a   1.000
_cell.length_b   1.000
_cell.length_c   1.000
_cell.angle_alpha   90.00
_cell.angle_beta   90.00
_cell.angle_gamma   90.00
#
_symmetry.space_group_name_H-M   'P 1'
#
loop_
_entity.id
_entity.type
_entity.pdbx_description
1 polymer ?
#
loop_
_entity_poly.entity_id
_entity_poly.type
_entity_poly.pdbx_seq_one_letter_code
_entity_poly.pdbx_strand_id
1 'polypeptide(L)'
;MPEFNDEIWKRSIHTLFRPMIEFHFPDLYPLIDWSREPAFLEEELANLFDPKKVGKRFVDILAQVFLLDGTEKYILLHVEVQGYGSGEEDTLEFEERMFEYYYRVRDKWKVKDIAALAILTDGNEKYRPDRYETSFFGTTLTYVFNVS
;
A
#
# COMPACT_ATOMS: atom_id res chain seq x y z
N MET A 1 7.73 1.80 25.83
CA MET A 1 7.45 2.10 24.44
C MET A 1 5.99 2.47 24.27
N PRO A 2 5.71 3.55 23.55
CA PRO A 2 4.33 3.82 23.23
C PRO A 2 3.74 2.68 22.39
N GLU A 3 2.53 2.31 22.70
CA GLU A 3 1.84 1.31 21.94
C GLU A 3 1.58 1.83 20.52
N PHE A 4 1.70 0.94 19.54
CA PHE A 4 1.35 1.27 18.17
C PHE A 4 -0.15 1.53 18.09
N ASN A 5 -0.54 2.72 17.67
CA ASN A 5 -1.94 3.10 17.56
C ASN A 5 -2.35 3.20 16.09
N ASP A 6 -2.93 2.12 15.60
CA ASP A 6 -3.38 1.98 14.22
C ASP A 6 -4.38 3.06 13.82
N GLU A 7 -5.30 3.41 14.71
CA GLU A 7 -6.33 4.40 14.42
C GLU A 7 -5.75 5.80 14.24
N ILE A 8 -4.74 6.16 15.03
CA ILE A 8 -4.07 7.46 14.90
C ILE A 8 -3.34 7.52 13.56
N TRP A 9 -2.65 6.44 13.19
CA TRP A 9 -1.93 6.37 11.91
C TRP A 9 -2.88 6.46 10.73
N LYS A 10 -3.99 5.74 10.76
CA LYS A 10 -4.98 5.79 9.69
C LYS A 10 -5.56 7.19 9.54
N ARG A 11 -5.92 7.83 10.65
CA ARG A 11 -6.47 9.18 10.63
C ARG A 11 -5.47 10.18 10.07
N SER A 12 -4.22 10.05 10.48
CA SER A 12 -3.15 10.93 9.98
C SER A 12 -2.95 10.76 8.47
N ILE A 13 -2.98 9.51 7.99
CA ILE A 13 -2.82 9.24 6.57
C ILE A 13 -4.01 9.79 5.77
N HIS A 14 -5.24 9.65 6.29
CA HIS A 14 -6.41 10.23 5.64
C HIS A 14 -6.27 11.74 5.49
N THR A 15 -5.81 12.42 6.53
CA THR A 15 -5.61 13.87 6.51
C THR A 15 -4.53 14.27 5.53
N LEU A 16 -3.46 13.46 5.41
CA LEU A 16 -2.30 13.78 4.57
C LEU A 16 -2.38 13.14 3.19
N PHE A 17 -3.48 12.45 2.87
CA PHE A 17 -3.58 11.67 1.64
C PHE A 17 -3.31 12.54 0.40
N ARG A 18 -4.00 13.65 0.27
CA ARG A 18 -3.85 14.51 -0.90
C ARG A 18 -2.42 15.03 -1.08
N PRO A 19 -1.77 15.59 -0.03
CA PRO A 19 -0.36 15.99 -0.15
C PRO A 19 0.57 14.83 -0.46
N MET A 20 0.30 13.63 0.06
CA MET A 20 1.11 12.45 -0.22
C MET A 20 1.04 12.06 -1.69
N ILE A 21 -0.14 12.12 -2.27
CA ILE A 21 -0.31 11.81 -3.68
C ILE A 21 0.38 12.85 -4.55
N GLU A 22 0.29 14.11 -4.19
CA GLU A 22 0.99 15.17 -4.91
C GLU A 22 2.50 14.94 -4.90
N PHE A 23 3.04 14.52 -3.76
CA PHE A 23 4.47 14.30 -3.60
C PHE A 23 4.95 13.02 -4.31
N HIS A 24 4.26 11.90 -4.09
CA HIS A 24 4.72 10.59 -4.56
C HIS A 24 4.25 10.24 -5.96
N PHE A 25 3.14 10.81 -6.40
CA PHE A 25 2.54 10.52 -7.71
C PHE A 25 2.23 11.84 -8.42
N PRO A 26 3.26 12.65 -8.72
CA PRO A 26 3.04 13.97 -9.31
C PRO A 26 2.34 13.92 -10.67
N ASP A 27 2.47 12.82 -11.42
CA ASP A 27 1.81 12.65 -12.70
C ASP A 27 0.35 12.23 -12.55
N LEU A 28 0.03 11.54 -11.49
CA LEU A 28 -1.35 11.11 -11.21
C LEU A 28 -2.17 12.23 -10.56
N TYR A 29 -1.54 13.01 -9.70
CA TYR A 29 -2.20 14.03 -8.89
C TYR A 29 -3.13 14.95 -9.72
N PRO A 30 -2.68 15.54 -10.86
CA PRO A 30 -3.55 16.43 -11.62
C PRO A 30 -4.68 15.73 -12.36
N LEU A 31 -4.62 14.41 -12.48
CA LEU A 31 -5.68 13.63 -13.15
C LEU A 31 -6.83 13.28 -12.22
N ILE A 32 -6.64 13.42 -10.91
CA ILE A 32 -7.65 13.07 -9.90
C ILE A 32 -8.64 14.22 -9.75
N ASP A 33 -9.92 13.87 -9.71
CA ASP A 33 -10.98 14.83 -9.42
C ASP A 33 -11.11 14.99 -7.91
N TRP A 34 -10.44 15.99 -7.36
CA TRP A 34 -10.42 16.25 -5.93
C TRP A 34 -11.72 16.88 -5.40
N SER A 35 -12.65 17.24 -6.30
CA SER A 35 -14.00 17.66 -5.86
C SER A 35 -14.82 16.48 -5.37
N ARG A 36 -14.40 15.26 -5.71
CA ARG A 36 -15.01 14.03 -5.23
C ARG A 36 -14.10 13.44 -4.17
N GLU A 37 -14.62 13.27 -2.97
CA GLU A 37 -13.79 12.73 -1.88
C GLU A 37 -13.35 11.30 -2.16
N PRO A 38 -12.06 10.98 -1.93
CA PRO A 38 -11.61 9.59 -1.99
C PRO A 38 -12.37 8.74 -0.99
N ALA A 39 -12.68 7.52 -1.37
CA ALA A 39 -13.28 6.54 -0.46
C ALA A 39 -12.17 5.68 0.13
N PHE A 40 -12.14 5.54 1.45
CA PHE A 40 -11.16 4.72 2.14
C PHE A 40 -11.78 3.38 2.50
N LEU A 41 -11.16 2.30 2.05
CA LEU A 41 -11.71 0.94 2.09
C LEU A 41 -10.90 0.01 2.99
N GLU A 42 -10.39 0.53 4.12
CA GLU A 42 -9.53 -0.25 5.02
C GLU A 42 -10.23 -1.47 5.60
N GLU A 43 -11.51 -1.33 5.98
CA GLU A 43 -12.25 -2.44 6.56
C GLU A 43 -12.44 -3.57 5.55
N GLU A 44 -12.79 -3.21 4.32
CA GLU A 44 -12.96 -4.17 3.25
C GLU A 44 -11.64 -4.84 2.91
N LEU A 45 -10.54 -4.07 2.93
CA LEU A 45 -9.20 -4.61 2.68
C LEU A 45 -8.81 -5.60 3.78
N ALA A 46 -9.04 -5.23 5.05
CA ALA A 46 -8.70 -6.08 6.17
C ALA A 46 -9.44 -7.41 6.13
N ASN A 47 -10.68 -7.42 5.63
CA ASN A 47 -11.48 -8.64 5.55
C ASN A 47 -10.96 -9.64 4.49
N LEU A 48 -10.03 -9.22 3.64
CA LEU A 48 -9.43 -10.11 2.65
C LEU A 48 -8.29 -10.96 3.22
N PHE A 49 -7.86 -10.67 4.44
CA PHE A 49 -6.69 -11.30 5.04
C PHE A 49 -7.05 -12.00 6.34
N ASP A 50 -6.25 -13.06 6.65
CA ASP A 50 -6.36 -13.77 7.90
C ASP A 50 -5.92 -12.82 9.04
N PRO A 51 -6.76 -12.57 10.06
CA PRO A 51 -6.40 -11.71 11.18
C PRO A 51 -5.09 -12.11 11.88
N LYS A 52 -4.74 -13.38 11.82
CA LYS A 52 -3.49 -13.89 12.43
C LYS A 52 -2.26 -13.47 11.65
N LYS A 53 -2.42 -13.14 10.36
CA LYS A 53 -1.32 -12.74 9.50
C LYS A 53 -1.19 -11.24 9.39
N VAL A 54 -2.17 -10.49 9.90
CA VAL A 54 -2.09 -9.03 9.89
C VAL A 54 -1.09 -8.63 10.97
N GLY A 55 0.06 -8.13 10.54
CA GLY A 55 1.08 -7.64 11.45
C GLY A 55 0.61 -6.41 12.18
N LYS A 56 1.02 -6.28 13.45
CA LYS A 56 0.65 -5.15 14.30
C LYS A 56 1.51 -3.91 14.06
N ARG A 57 2.36 -3.96 13.04
CA ARG A 57 3.46 -3.01 12.87
C ARG A 57 3.38 -2.19 11.60
N PHE A 58 2.26 -2.29 10.93
CA PHE A 58 2.03 -1.55 9.69
C PHE A 58 0.57 -1.18 9.56
N VAL A 59 0.33 -0.16 8.78
CA VAL A 59 -1.01 0.32 8.46
C VAL A 59 -1.22 0.19 6.97
N ASP A 60 -2.33 -0.40 6.57
CA ASP A 60 -2.71 -0.53 5.18
C ASP A 60 -3.93 0.31 4.89
N ILE A 61 -3.80 1.17 3.91
CA ILE A 61 -4.86 2.05 3.45
C ILE A 61 -5.14 1.73 1.99
N LEU A 62 -6.40 1.49 1.67
CA LEU A 62 -6.84 1.38 0.29
C LEU A 62 -7.77 2.54 0.00
N ALA A 63 -7.39 3.37 -0.95
CA ALA A 63 -8.19 4.53 -1.36
C ALA A 63 -8.72 4.32 -2.77
N GLN A 64 -10.00 4.58 -2.96
CA GLN A 64 -10.62 4.67 -4.27
C GLN A 64 -10.68 6.14 -4.64
N VAL A 65 -10.05 6.51 -5.75
CA VAL A 65 -10.07 7.88 -6.24
C VAL A 65 -10.80 7.92 -7.58
N PHE A 66 -11.32 9.10 -7.91
CA PHE A 66 -12.04 9.32 -9.15
C PHE A 66 -11.21 10.25 -10.02
N LEU A 67 -11.00 9.86 -11.27
CA LEU A 67 -10.25 10.69 -12.20
C LEU A 67 -11.20 11.69 -12.90
N LEU A 68 -10.62 12.71 -13.48
CA LEU A 68 -11.38 13.74 -14.20
C LEU A 68 -12.15 13.17 -15.39
N ASP A 69 -11.70 12.02 -15.94
CA ASP A 69 -12.39 11.34 -17.02
C ASP A 69 -13.57 10.47 -16.54
N GLY A 70 -13.83 10.47 -15.23
CA GLY A 70 -14.92 9.72 -14.64
C GLY A 70 -14.58 8.29 -14.24
N THR A 71 -13.36 7.81 -14.54
CA THR A 71 -12.94 6.46 -14.15
C THR A 71 -12.51 6.41 -12.69
N GLU A 72 -12.58 5.22 -12.11
CA GLU A 72 -12.16 4.96 -10.74
C GLU A 72 -10.80 4.28 -10.75
N LYS A 73 -9.93 4.69 -9.82
CA LYS A 73 -8.62 4.05 -9.64
C LYS A 73 -8.41 3.77 -8.17
N TYR A 74 -7.50 2.87 -7.89
CA TYR A 74 -7.23 2.43 -6.52
C TYR A 74 -5.78 2.71 -6.17
N ILE A 75 -5.57 3.20 -4.96
CA ILE A 75 -4.23 3.49 -4.44
C ILE A 75 -4.08 2.77 -3.11
N LEU A 76 -3.09 1.89 -3.06
CA LEU A 76 -2.75 1.13 -1.86
C LEU A 76 -1.56 1.80 -1.19
N LEU A 77 -1.73 2.17 0.06
CA LEU A 77 -0.64 2.72 0.89
C LEU A 77 -0.34 1.75 2.00
N HIS A 78 0.90 1.32 2.07
CA HIS A 78 1.40 0.45 3.13
C HIS A 78 2.44 1.23 3.91
N VAL A 79 2.17 1.47 5.19
CA VAL A 79 3.10 2.20 6.06
C VAL A 79 3.63 1.25 7.11
N GLU A 80 4.93 1.02 7.09
CA GLU A 80 5.61 0.16 8.04
C GLU A 80 6.29 1.03 9.09
N VAL A 81 5.96 0.79 10.35
CA VAL A 81 6.41 1.65 11.45
C VAL A 81 7.77 1.19 11.96
N GLN A 82 8.66 2.16 12.18
CA GLN A 82 10.02 1.94 12.61
C GLN A 82 10.11 1.10 13.89
N GLY A 83 11.12 0.24 13.94
CA GLY A 83 11.39 -0.59 15.11
C GLY A 83 10.64 -1.90 15.13
N TYR A 84 9.81 -2.11 14.14
CA TYR A 84 9.02 -3.32 13.99
C TYR A 84 9.40 -4.00 12.67
N GLY A 85 9.72 -5.27 12.72
CA GLY A 85 10.01 -6.03 11.52
C GLY A 85 11.43 -5.83 10.99
N SER A 86 12.43 -6.12 11.82
CA SER A 86 13.82 -6.00 11.43
C SER A 86 14.46 -7.39 11.29
N GLY A 87 14.50 -7.94 10.09
CA GLY A 87 15.17 -9.21 9.82
C GLY A 87 15.02 -9.60 8.36
N GLU A 88 15.92 -10.46 7.89
CA GLU A 88 15.90 -10.92 6.51
C GLU A 88 14.62 -11.69 6.19
N GLU A 89 14.05 -12.38 7.16
CA GLU A 89 12.79 -13.09 7.01
C GLU A 89 11.64 -12.11 6.76
N ASP A 90 11.67 -10.95 7.43
CA ASP A 90 10.66 -9.92 7.26
C ASP A 90 10.72 -9.27 5.88
N THR A 91 11.89 -9.28 5.23
CA THR A 91 12.07 -8.71 3.90
C THR A 91 11.25 -9.46 2.85
N LEU A 92 11.39 -10.79 2.85
CA LEU A 92 10.65 -11.62 1.92
C LEU A 92 9.15 -11.55 2.17
N GLU A 93 8.76 -11.51 3.43
CA GLU A 93 7.36 -11.37 3.80
C GLU A 93 6.76 -10.04 3.33
N PHE A 94 7.54 -8.97 3.41
CA PHE A 94 7.09 -7.64 2.98
C PHE A 94 6.80 -7.61 1.48
N GLU A 95 7.75 -8.08 0.67
CA GLU A 95 7.59 -8.08 -0.79
C GLU A 95 6.42 -8.96 -1.22
N GLU A 96 6.32 -10.15 -0.64
CA GLU A 96 5.23 -11.06 -0.94
C GLU A 96 3.88 -10.49 -0.49
N ARG A 97 3.87 -9.80 0.65
CA ARG A 97 2.66 -9.14 1.16
C ARG A 97 2.17 -8.06 0.22
N MET A 98 3.08 -7.24 -0.32
CA MET A 98 2.72 -6.21 -1.29
C MET A 98 2.06 -6.82 -2.52
N PHE A 99 2.60 -7.93 -3.01
CA PHE A 99 2.01 -8.65 -4.13
C PHE A 99 0.65 -9.25 -3.74
N GLU A 100 0.53 -9.80 -2.54
CA GLU A 100 -0.72 -10.37 -2.06
C GLU A 100 -1.82 -9.31 -2.00
N TYR A 101 -1.51 -8.11 -1.51
CA TYR A 101 -2.46 -7.00 -1.54
C TYR A 101 -2.92 -6.71 -2.97
N TYR A 102 -1.99 -6.66 -3.90
CA TYR A 102 -2.31 -6.37 -5.29
C TYR A 102 -3.32 -7.36 -5.86
N TYR A 103 -3.03 -8.67 -5.78
CA TYR A 103 -3.92 -9.63 -6.42
C TYR A 103 -5.26 -9.75 -5.69
N ARG A 104 -5.29 -9.58 -4.38
CA ARG A 104 -6.55 -9.62 -3.64
C ARG A 104 -7.44 -8.42 -3.94
N VAL A 105 -6.88 -7.24 -4.02
CA VAL A 105 -7.61 -6.04 -4.41
C VAL A 105 -8.13 -6.20 -5.84
N ARG A 106 -7.26 -6.64 -6.73
CA ARG A 106 -7.63 -6.86 -8.13
C ARG A 106 -8.80 -7.84 -8.26
N ASP A 107 -8.75 -8.92 -7.51
CA ASP A 107 -9.80 -9.93 -7.56
C ASP A 107 -11.11 -9.46 -6.93
N LYS A 108 -11.02 -8.79 -5.79
CA LYS A 108 -12.20 -8.33 -5.04
C LYS A 108 -12.98 -7.27 -5.81
N TRP A 109 -12.30 -6.26 -6.31
CA TRP A 109 -12.96 -5.12 -6.97
C TRP A 109 -12.95 -5.20 -8.49
N LYS A 110 -12.36 -6.26 -9.06
CA LYS A 110 -12.29 -6.48 -10.51
C LYS A 110 -11.65 -5.30 -11.24
N VAL A 111 -10.55 -4.81 -10.69
CA VAL A 111 -9.83 -3.65 -11.22
C VAL A 111 -8.42 -4.04 -11.62
N LYS A 112 -7.81 -3.27 -12.53
CA LYS A 112 -6.44 -3.51 -13.00
C LYS A 112 -5.50 -2.38 -12.59
N ASP A 113 -6.02 -1.18 -12.50
CA ASP A 113 -5.22 0.02 -12.26
C ASP A 113 -5.13 0.31 -10.77
N ILE A 114 -4.11 -0.27 -10.14
CA ILE A 114 -3.85 -0.14 -8.72
C ILE A 114 -2.43 0.40 -8.58
N ALA A 115 -2.29 1.62 -8.05
CA ALA A 115 -1.00 2.17 -7.68
C ALA A 115 -0.70 1.77 -6.24
N ALA A 116 0.52 1.34 -5.98
CA ALA A 116 0.92 0.92 -4.64
C ALA A 116 2.16 1.68 -4.19
N LEU A 117 2.14 2.13 -2.94
CA LEU A 117 3.25 2.83 -2.32
C LEU A 117 3.49 2.25 -0.94
N ALA A 118 4.73 1.82 -0.70
CA ALA A 118 5.17 1.41 0.62
C ALA A 118 6.01 2.52 1.23
N ILE A 119 5.65 2.93 2.43
CA ILE A 119 6.40 3.94 3.18
C ILE A 119 7.08 3.23 4.34
N LEU A 120 8.40 3.23 4.32
CA LEU A 120 9.22 2.61 5.35
C LEU A 120 9.78 3.70 6.24
N THR A 121 9.38 3.69 7.50
CA THR A 121 9.74 4.75 8.44
C THR A 121 11.05 4.49 9.18
N ASP A 122 11.70 3.35 8.91
CA ASP A 122 13.00 3.08 9.50
C ASP A 122 14.09 3.96 8.87
N GLY A 123 15.21 4.15 9.57
CA GLY A 123 16.30 4.96 9.07
C GLY A 123 17.24 4.22 8.12
N ASN A 124 16.92 3.01 7.71
CA ASN A 124 17.81 2.22 6.86
C ASN A 124 17.50 2.47 5.38
N GLU A 125 18.14 3.48 4.81
CA GLU A 125 17.98 3.84 3.40
C GLU A 125 18.42 2.74 2.44
N LYS A 126 19.21 1.79 2.91
CA LYS A 126 19.67 0.67 2.09
C LYS A 126 18.59 -0.40 1.93
N TYR A 127 17.64 -0.44 2.84
CA TYR A 127 16.54 -1.38 2.80
C TYR A 127 15.34 -0.72 2.13
N ARG A 128 15.28 -0.85 0.79
CA ARG A 128 14.19 -0.31 -0.01
C ARG A 128 13.81 -1.31 -1.09
N PRO A 129 13.28 -2.49 -0.69
CA PRO A 129 12.84 -3.47 -1.68
C PRO A 129 11.64 -2.90 -2.44
N ASP A 130 11.67 -3.02 -3.76
CA ASP A 130 10.65 -2.44 -4.63
C ASP A 130 9.91 -3.46 -5.47
N ARG A 131 10.16 -4.77 -5.25
CA ARG A 131 9.55 -5.77 -6.09
C ARG A 131 9.49 -7.15 -5.44
N TYR A 132 8.53 -7.92 -5.89
CA TYR A 132 8.42 -9.33 -5.60
C TYR A 132 8.62 -10.09 -6.89
N GLU A 133 9.55 -11.03 -6.89
CA GLU A 133 9.87 -11.83 -8.07
C GLU A 133 9.90 -13.31 -7.72
N THR A 134 9.37 -14.12 -8.63
CA THR A 134 9.45 -15.57 -8.51
C THR A 134 9.57 -16.17 -9.90
N SER A 135 10.29 -17.29 -9.99
CA SER A 135 10.48 -17.98 -11.25
C SER A 135 10.51 -19.48 -11.00
N PHE A 136 9.82 -20.22 -11.85
CA PHE A 136 9.76 -21.67 -11.75
C PHE A 136 9.56 -22.25 -13.15
N PHE A 137 10.56 -22.95 -13.64
CA PHE A 137 10.56 -23.63 -14.95
C PHE A 137 10.00 -22.76 -16.08
N GLY A 138 10.63 -21.60 -16.29
CA GLY A 138 10.26 -20.69 -17.38
C GLY A 138 9.07 -19.81 -17.08
N THR A 139 8.39 -20.02 -15.95
CA THR A 139 7.27 -19.20 -15.52
C THR A 139 7.79 -18.14 -14.55
N THR A 140 7.73 -16.88 -14.93
CA THR A 140 8.29 -15.79 -14.14
C THR A 140 7.20 -14.76 -13.82
N LEU A 141 7.16 -14.35 -12.56
CA LEU A 141 6.30 -13.28 -12.08
C LEU A 141 7.17 -12.17 -11.51
N THR A 142 6.89 -10.95 -11.93
CA THR A 142 7.55 -9.76 -11.37
C THR A 142 6.50 -8.72 -11.05
N TYR A 143 6.42 -8.31 -9.80
CA TYR A 143 5.53 -7.23 -9.36
C TYR A 143 6.38 -6.11 -8.75
N VAL A 144 6.32 -4.93 -9.38
CA VAL A 144 7.09 -3.75 -8.95
C VAL A 144 6.13 -2.74 -8.36
N PHE A 145 6.49 -2.17 -7.22
CA PHE A 145 5.69 -1.16 -6.53
C PHE A 145 6.59 0.03 -6.14
N ASN A 146 5.95 1.13 -5.71
CA ASN A 146 6.69 2.33 -5.30
C ASN A 146 7.09 2.22 -3.83
N VAL A 147 8.27 2.72 -3.51
CA VAL A 147 8.82 2.70 -2.15
C VAL A 147 9.36 4.08 -1.80
N SER A 148 9.08 4.51 -0.58
CA SER A 148 9.63 5.77 -0.05
C SER A 148 10.21 5.55 1.35
#